data_8c0ee50fff077e101b02368615869e3d
#
_entry.id   8c0ee50fff077e101b02368615869e3d
#
_cell.length_a   1.000
_cell.length_b   1.000
_cell.length_c   1.000
_cell.angle_alpha   90.00
_cell.angle_beta   90.00
_cell.angle_gamma   90.00
#
_symmetry.space_group_name_H-M   'P 1'
#
loop_
_entity.id
_entity.type
_entity.pdbx_description
1 polymer ?
#
loop_
_entity_poly.entity_id
_entity_poly.type
_entity_poly.pdbx_seq_one_letter_code
_entity_poly.pdbx_strand_id
1 'polypeptide(L)'
;MPDLLHLSLAACMFLGAALYSSVGHAGASAYIAFMALFSVPPSVMRPTALTLNILVATFASYRYARAGYFRWRVVWPFLLGSVPFAFIGGGIQLPSEYYRAIVGIVLILSGLRMFWAAHIYAAREVHDPPIWLSILLGIGIGFLSGLTGTGGGIFLSPVIIFLAWSDLRTTSGIAAVFILGNSIAGLLGNLAMVRSLPPELPMYIVAVMLGALVGTAFGTKFSVIYVRRALGVVLIIAGLKLIGVY
;
A
#
# COMPACT_ATOMS: atom_id res chain seq x y z
N MET A 1 15.81 -0.63 25.77
CA MET A 1 16.19 -1.51 24.64
C MET A 1 14.90 -1.91 23.93
N PRO A 2 14.83 -1.92 22.60
CA PRO A 2 13.64 -2.42 21.92
C PRO A 2 13.44 -3.90 22.30
N ASP A 3 12.23 -4.23 22.72
CA ASP A 3 11.87 -5.61 23.04
C ASP A 3 12.05 -6.50 21.82
N LEU A 4 12.36 -7.78 22.01
CA LEU A 4 12.54 -8.76 20.93
C LEU A 4 11.32 -8.77 19.96
N LEU A 5 10.14 -8.46 20.47
CA LEU A 5 8.91 -8.34 19.69
C LEU A 5 9.00 -7.20 18.65
N HIS A 6 9.44 -6.01 19.05
CA HIS A 6 9.58 -4.86 18.15
C HIS A 6 10.68 -5.06 17.11
N LEU A 7 11.77 -5.75 17.49
CA LEU A 7 12.84 -6.08 16.57
C LEU A 7 12.38 -7.10 15.51
N SER A 8 11.61 -8.12 15.91
CA SER A 8 11.02 -9.09 14.96
C SER A 8 9.98 -8.44 14.05
N LEU A 9 9.17 -7.50 14.56
CA LEU A 9 8.25 -6.73 13.73
C LEU A 9 9.01 -5.85 12.72
N ALA A 10 10.08 -5.18 13.13
CA ALA A 10 10.93 -4.40 12.22
C ALA A 10 11.57 -5.27 11.13
N ALA A 11 12.04 -6.46 11.46
CA ALA A 11 12.56 -7.42 10.48
C ALA A 11 11.47 -7.87 9.49
N CYS A 12 10.26 -8.14 9.94
CA CYS A 12 9.12 -8.43 9.06
C CYS A 12 8.79 -7.24 8.16
N MET A 13 8.79 -6.01 8.70
CA MET A 13 8.55 -4.79 7.91
C MET A 13 9.65 -4.56 6.86
N PHE A 14 10.93 -4.82 7.19
CA PHE A 14 12.03 -4.81 6.23
C PHE A 14 11.77 -5.79 5.08
N LEU A 15 11.43 -7.04 5.39
CA LEU A 15 11.13 -8.05 4.38
C LEU A 15 9.92 -7.65 3.52
N GLY A 16 8.84 -7.17 4.15
CA GLY A 16 7.66 -6.65 3.45
C GLY A 16 8.01 -5.51 2.50
N ALA A 17 8.79 -4.53 2.96
CA ALA A 17 9.25 -3.42 2.14
C ALA A 17 10.12 -3.90 0.97
N ALA A 18 11.05 -4.82 1.19
CA ALA A 18 11.89 -5.40 0.15
C ALA A 18 11.07 -6.12 -0.92
N LEU A 19 10.12 -6.95 -0.49
CA LEU A 19 9.26 -7.72 -1.39
C LEU A 19 8.32 -6.81 -2.20
N TYR A 20 7.67 -5.84 -1.56
CA TYR A 20 6.77 -4.90 -2.25
C TYR A 20 7.51 -3.97 -3.21
N SER A 21 8.67 -3.44 -2.78
CA SER A 21 9.47 -2.56 -3.62
C SER A 21 10.08 -3.27 -4.83
N SER A 22 10.33 -4.59 -4.74
CA SER A 22 10.79 -5.40 -5.88
C SER A 22 9.74 -5.50 -7.00
N VAL A 23 8.46 -5.35 -6.67
CA VAL A 23 7.33 -5.35 -7.63
C VAL A 23 6.73 -3.96 -7.85
N GLY A 24 7.41 -2.91 -7.37
CA GLY A 24 7.04 -1.52 -7.63
C GLY A 24 5.92 -0.95 -6.76
N HIS A 25 5.68 -1.49 -5.57
CA HIS A 25 4.66 -1.01 -4.63
C HIS A 25 5.29 -0.55 -3.30
N ALA A 26 4.59 0.32 -2.54
CA ALA A 26 5.13 0.90 -1.30
C ALA A 26 5.00 0.03 -0.03
N GLY A 27 4.15 -0.99 -0.02
CA GLY A 27 4.15 -2.01 1.04
C GLY A 27 3.23 -1.82 2.25
N ALA A 28 2.36 -0.80 2.30
CA ALA A 28 1.49 -0.56 3.46
C ALA A 28 0.64 -1.75 3.89
N SER A 29 0.09 -2.48 2.95
CA SER A 29 -0.71 -3.67 3.27
C SER A 29 0.11 -4.75 3.98
N ALA A 30 1.40 -4.90 3.65
CA ALA A 30 2.30 -5.77 4.41
C ALA A 30 2.57 -5.22 5.81
N TYR A 31 2.81 -3.91 5.95
CA TYR A 31 3.04 -3.33 7.27
C TYR A 31 1.83 -3.51 8.19
N ILE A 32 0.62 -3.25 7.67
CA ILE A 32 -0.62 -3.48 8.41
C ILE A 32 -0.79 -4.97 8.73
N ALA A 33 -0.50 -5.87 7.78
CA ALA A 33 -0.60 -7.31 8.00
C ALA A 33 0.36 -7.79 9.10
N PHE A 34 1.62 -7.35 9.08
CA PHE A 34 2.57 -7.69 10.14
C PHE A 34 2.15 -7.09 11.48
N MET A 35 1.77 -5.82 11.54
CA MET A 35 1.25 -5.23 12.77
C MET A 35 0.03 -5.99 13.32
N ALA A 36 -0.87 -6.48 12.44
CA ALA A 36 -2.00 -7.31 12.83
C ALA A 36 -1.56 -8.66 13.40
N LEU A 37 -0.59 -9.32 12.77
CA LEU A 37 -0.03 -10.59 13.26
C LEU A 37 0.63 -10.43 14.63
N PHE A 38 1.27 -9.30 14.88
CA PHE A 38 1.86 -8.95 16.17
C PHE A 38 0.87 -8.32 17.16
N SER A 39 -0.44 -8.32 16.85
CA SER A 39 -1.51 -7.81 17.71
C SER A 39 -1.36 -6.33 18.10
N VAL A 40 -0.74 -5.51 17.23
CA VAL A 40 -0.65 -4.06 17.41
C VAL A 40 -2.06 -3.46 17.41
N PRO A 41 -2.38 -2.50 18.29
CA PRO A 41 -3.70 -1.87 18.33
C PRO A 41 -4.03 -1.13 17.01
N PRO A 42 -5.29 -1.17 16.52
CA PRO A 42 -5.73 -0.46 15.32
C PRO A 42 -5.42 1.03 15.30
N SER A 43 -5.48 1.69 16.45
CA SER A 43 -5.16 3.11 16.63
C SER A 43 -3.70 3.46 16.27
N VAL A 44 -2.78 2.50 16.44
CA VAL A 44 -1.35 2.62 16.10
C VAL A 44 -1.06 2.16 14.68
N MET A 45 -1.76 1.10 14.21
CA MET A 45 -1.51 0.49 12.90
C MET A 45 -1.66 1.48 11.75
N ARG A 46 -2.76 2.21 11.72
CA ARG A 46 -3.13 3.09 10.62
C ARG A 46 -2.17 4.30 10.46
N PRO A 47 -1.92 5.14 11.47
CA PRO A 47 -0.99 6.26 11.33
C PRO A 47 0.44 5.78 11.08
N THR A 48 0.87 4.68 11.67
CA THR A 48 2.19 4.07 11.41
C THR A 48 2.32 3.66 9.93
N ALA A 49 1.35 2.93 9.39
CA ALA A 49 1.38 2.49 8.00
C ALA A 49 1.39 3.66 7.02
N LEU A 50 0.58 4.69 7.26
CA LEU A 50 0.55 5.91 6.43
C LEU A 50 1.89 6.66 6.46
N THR A 51 2.50 6.80 7.64
CA THR A 51 3.82 7.44 7.79
C THR A 51 4.91 6.68 7.05
N LEU A 52 4.98 5.36 7.21
CA LEU A 52 5.95 4.52 6.50
C LEU A 52 5.72 4.57 4.98
N ASN A 53 4.46 4.59 4.55
CA ASN A 53 4.11 4.72 3.15
C ASN A 53 4.57 6.04 2.52
N ILE A 54 4.41 7.16 3.22
CA ILE A 54 4.86 8.47 2.72
C ILE A 54 6.34 8.40 2.36
N LEU A 55 7.18 7.85 3.24
CA LEU A 55 8.61 7.75 3.02
C LEU A 55 8.96 6.84 1.84
N VAL A 56 8.43 5.62 1.84
CA VAL A 56 8.72 4.65 0.78
C VAL A 56 8.14 5.10 -0.57
N ALA A 57 6.93 5.66 -0.58
CA ALA A 57 6.29 6.14 -1.79
C ALA A 57 6.97 7.39 -2.35
N THR A 58 7.50 8.29 -1.52
CA THR A 58 8.33 9.43 -1.96
C THR A 58 9.56 8.93 -2.70
N PHE A 59 10.28 7.99 -2.11
CA PHE A 59 11.46 7.38 -2.72
C PHE A 59 11.11 6.66 -4.04
N ALA A 60 10.04 5.86 -4.04
CA ALA A 60 9.58 5.16 -5.23
C ALA A 60 9.15 6.12 -6.34
N SER A 61 8.35 7.14 -6.01
CA SER A 61 7.90 8.18 -6.97
C SER A 61 9.07 8.87 -7.64
N TYR A 62 10.07 9.28 -6.87
CA TYR A 62 11.28 9.90 -7.40
C TYR A 62 12.02 8.97 -8.36
N ARG A 63 12.23 7.69 -7.99
CA ARG A 63 12.94 6.72 -8.84
C ARG A 63 12.20 6.43 -10.15
N TYR A 64 10.90 6.18 -10.09
CA TYR A 64 10.09 5.88 -11.27
C TYR A 64 9.97 7.10 -12.19
N ALA A 65 9.82 8.30 -11.63
CA ALA A 65 9.80 9.54 -12.41
C ALA A 65 11.13 9.77 -13.14
N ARG A 66 12.28 9.58 -12.47
CA ARG A 66 13.61 9.70 -13.11
C ARG A 66 13.87 8.61 -14.16
N ALA A 67 13.29 7.45 -14.02
CA ALA A 67 13.39 6.36 -14.98
C ALA A 67 12.43 6.49 -16.17
N GLY A 68 11.61 7.56 -16.23
CA GLY A 68 10.65 7.79 -17.30
C GLY A 68 9.36 6.95 -17.19
N TYR A 69 9.16 6.22 -16.12
CA TYR A 69 7.98 5.39 -15.88
C TYR A 69 6.90 6.14 -15.11
N PHE A 70 6.53 7.32 -15.61
CA PHE A 70 5.50 8.14 -14.99
C PHE A 70 4.65 8.85 -16.05
N ARG A 71 3.32 8.78 -15.93
CA ARG A 71 2.36 9.44 -16.83
C ARG A 71 1.40 10.31 -16.02
N TRP A 72 1.67 11.62 -15.99
CA TRP A 72 0.80 12.58 -15.28
C TRP A 72 -0.65 12.52 -15.76
N ARG A 73 -0.87 12.41 -17.08
CA ARG A 73 -2.19 12.32 -17.68
C ARG A 73 -3.06 11.22 -17.10
N VAL A 74 -2.47 10.10 -16.70
CA VAL A 74 -3.20 8.98 -16.11
C VAL A 74 -3.46 9.21 -14.62
N VAL A 75 -2.50 9.75 -13.86
CA VAL A 75 -2.61 9.80 -12.40
C VAL A 75 -3.44 10.96 -11.87
N TRP A 76 -3.40 12.14 -12.51
CA TRP A 76 -4.04 13.34 -11.96
C TRP A 76 -5.57 13.23 -11.77
N PRO A 77 -6.35 12.57 -12.69
CA PRO A 77 -7.79 12.45 -12.46
C PRO A 77 -8.10 11.55 -11.25
N PHE A 78 -7.30 10.50 -11.06
CA PHE A 78 -7.42 9.65 -9.87
C PHE A 78 -7.11 10.45 -8.59
N LEU A 79 -6.04 11.26 -8.59
CA LEU A 79 -5.68 12.08 -7.43
C LEU A 79 -6.76 13.12 -7.11
N LEU A 80 -7.36 13.73 -8.13
CA LEU A 80 -8.44 14.70 -7.95
C LEU A 80 -9.62 14.11 -7.18
N GLY A 81 -9.99 12.88 -7.49
CA GLY A 81 -11.03 12.15 -6.76
C GLY A 81 -10.53 11.60 -5.41
N SER A 82 -9.33 11.04 -5.37
CA SER A 82 -8.90 10.23 -4.23
C SER A 82 -8.39 11.06 -3.05
N VAL A 83 -7.65 12.15 -3.28
CA VAL A 83 -7.02 12.93 -2.21
C VAL A 83 -8.05 13.52 -1.24
N PRO A 84 -9.14 14.20 -1.69
CA PRO A 84 -10.16 14.68 -0.79
C PRO A 84 -10.84 13.56 0.01
N PHE A 85 -11.13 12.44 -0.65
CA PHE A 85 -11.81 11.32 -0.01
C PHE A 85 -10.87 10.47 0.88
N ALA A 86 -9.58 10.43 0.60
CA ALA A 86 -8.58 9.88 1.51
C ALA A 86 -8.47 10.72 2.80
N PHE A 87 -8.55 12.04 2.68
CA PHE A 87 -8.61 12.93 3.84
C PHE A 87 -9.87 12.66 4.68
N ILE A 88 -11.05 12.60 4.05
CA ILE A 88 -12.33 12.31 4.74
C ILE A 88 -12.26 10.93 5.41
N GLY A 89 -11.88 9.88 4.66
CA GLY A 89 -11.72 8.52 5.19
C GLY A 89 -10.69 8.44 6.32
N GLY A 90 -9.61 9.25 6.20
CA GLY A 90 -8.59 9.46 7.23
C GLY A 90 -9.16 10.01 8.53
N GLY A 91 -10.08 10.97 8.45
CA GLY A 91 -10.72 11.61 9.60
C GLY A 91 -11.73 10.73 10.35
N ILE A 92 -12.27 9.69 9.69
CA ILE A 92 -13.27 8.80 10.32
C ILE A 92 -12.58 7.90 11.33
N GLN A 93 -13.01 8.00 12.59
CA GLN A 93 -12.58 7.11 13.66
C GLN A 93 -13.56 5.94 13.79
N LEU A 94 -13.14 4.79 13.30
CA LEU A 94 -13.92 3.56 13.43
C LEU A 94 -13.67 2.88 14.78
N PRO A 95 -14.70 2.33 15.43
CA PRO A 95 -14.49 1.36 16.49
C PRO A 95 -13.58 0.22 16.03
N SER A 96 -12.74 -0.29 16.93
CA SER A 96 -11.71 -1.28 16.60
C SER A 96 -12.25 -2.51 15.88
N GLU A 97 -13.46 -2.93 16.19
CA GLU A 97 -14.13 -4.09 15.57
C GLU A 97 -14.40 -3.87 14.08
N TYR A 98 -15.02 -2.73 13.74
CA TYR A 98 -15.30 -2.38 12.34
C TYR A 98 -14.01 -2.15 11.55
N TYR A 99 -13.02 -1.48 12.16
CA TYR A 99 -11.71 -1.28 11.51
C TYR A 99 -11.06 -2.63 11.18
N ARG A 100 -11.02 -3.57 12.15
CA ARG A 100 -10.45 -4.91 11.95
C ARG A 100 -11.16 -5.67 10.84
N ALA A 101 -12.50 -5.65 10.82
CA ALA A 101 -13.29 -6.32 9.80
C ALA A 101 -12.99 -5.75 8.38
N ILE A 102 -13.04 -4.43 8.23
CA ILE A 102 -12.79 -3.76 6.93
C ILE A 102 -11.36 -4.04 6.45
N VAL A 103 -10.37 -3.84 7.32
CA VAL A 103 -8.96 -4.07 6.96
C VAL A 103 -8.72 -5.55 6.69
N GLY A 104 -9.30 -6.44 7.47
CA GLY A 104 -9.20 -7.89 7.25
C GLY A 104 -9.73 -8.31 5.88
N ILE A 105 -10.92 -7.84 5.49
CA ILE A 105 -11.49 -8.09 4.16
C ILE A 105 -10.56 -7.53 3.06
N VAL A 106 -10.08 -6.29 3.23
CA VAL A 106 -9.15 -5.66 2.28
C VAL A 106 -7.87 -6.46 2.12
N LEU A 107 -7.28 -6.94 3.22
CA LEU A 107 -6.08 -7.77 3.17
C LEU A 107 -6.33 -9.12 2.49
N ILE A 108 -7.45 -9.79 2.76
CA ILE A 108 -7.82 -11.06 2.13
C ILE A 108 -7.99 -10.87 0.62
N LEU A 109 -8.78 -9.88 0.19
CA LEU A 109 -8.99 -9.60 -1.23
C LEU A 109 -7.67 -9.26 -1.93
N SER A 110 -6.81 -8.50 -1.26
CA SER A 110 -5.48 -8.14 -1.75
C SER A 110 -4.57 -9.36 -1.85
N GLY A 111 -4.62 -10.25 -0.86
CA GLY A 111 -3.88 -11.51 -0.85
C GLY A 111 -4.32 -12.45 -1.95
N LEU A 112 -5.63 -12.68 -2.08
CA LEU A 112 -6.21 -13.52 -3.14
C LEU A 112 -5.78 -13.04 -4.53
N ARG A 113 -5.79 -11.73 -4.74
CA ARG A 113 -5.32 -11.12 -5.99
C ARG A 113 -3.85 -11.44 -6.31
N MET A 114 -2.99 -11.60 -5.31
CA MET A 114 -1.59 -11.94 -5.53
C MET A 114 -1.40 -13.31 -6.21
N PHE A 115 -2.39 -14.20 -6.08
CA PHE A 115 -2.41 -15.50 -6.76
C PHE A 115 -2.97 -15.44 -8.19
N TRP A 116 -3.68 -14.37 -8.55
CA TRP A 116 -4.26 -14.24 -9.89
C TRP A 116 -3.16 -14.00 -10.91
N ALA A 117 -3.13 -14.84 -11.94
CA ALA A 117 -2.02 -14.90 -12.87
C ALA A 117 -1.83 -13.62 -13.69
N ALA A 118 -0.59 -13.19 -13.79
CA ALA A 118 -0.16 -12.06 -14.62
C ALA A 118 -0.26 -12.34 -16.15
N HIS A 119 -0.68 -13.52 -16.54
CA HIS A 119 -0.68 -13.96 -17.94
C HIS A 119 -1.73 -13.31 -18.86
N ILE A 120 -2.72 -12.62 -18.26
CA ILE A 120 -3.84 -12.02 -19.02
C ILE A 120 -3.44 -10.69 -19.69
N TYR A 121 -2.26 -10.14 -19.40
CA TYR A 121 -1.94 -8.73 -19.64
C TYR A 121 -0.98 -8.45 -20.80
N ALA A 122 -0.56 -9.46 -21.56
CA ALA A 122 0.59 -9.34 -22.47
C ALA A 122 0.33 -8.73 -23.85
N ALA A 123 -0.91 -8.41 -24.23
CA ALA A 123 -1.20 -8.08 -25.63
C ALA A 123 -2.33 -7.03 -25.87
N ARG A 124 -2.60 -6.12 -24.93
CA ARG A 124 -3.57 -5.06 -25.16
C ARG A 124 -2.91 -3.74 -25.46
N GLU A 125 -3.43 -3.00 -26.46
CA GLU A 125 -3.02 -1.61 -26.72
C GLU A 125 -3.35 -0.73 -25.51
N VAL A 126 -2.37 0.07 -25.09
CA VAL A 126 -2.51 0.97 -23.95
C VAL A 126 -3.25 2.23 -24.40
N HIS A 127 -4.31 2.60 -23.71
CA HIS A 127 -5.10 3.80 -23.96
C HIS A 127 -5.26 4.66 -22.70
N ASP A 128 -5.53 5.95 -22.88
CA ASP A 128 -5.76 6.84 -21.74
C ASP A 128 -7.12 6.57 -21.09
N PRO A 129 -7.20 6.57 -19.74
CA PRO A 129 -8.45 6.35 -19.04
C PRO A 129 -9.45 7.50 -19.25
N PRO A 130 -10.77 7.25 -19.31
CA PRO A 130 -11.78 8.29 -19.26
C PRO A 130 -11.66 9.08 -17.95
N ILE A 131 -11.60 10.42 -18.04
CA ILE A 131 -11.37 11.30 -16.88
C ILE A 131 -12.44 11.10 -15.80
N TRP A 132 -13.72 11.07 -16.18
CA TRP A 132 -14.84 10.91 -15.25
C TRP A 132 -14.76 9.58 -14.47
N LEU A 133 -14.39 8.49 -15.15
CA LEU A 133 -14.28 7.17 -14.54
C LEU A 133 -13.07 7.11 -13.60
N SER A 134 -11.96 7.75 -13.97
CA SER A 134 -10.77 7.85 -13.12
C SER A 134 -11.07 8.63 -11.83
N ILE A 135 -11.85 9.71 -11.91
CA ILE A 135 -12.27 10.48 -10.74
C ILE A 135 -13.18 9.62 -9.86
N LEU A 136 -14.18 8.94 -10.43
CA LEU A 136 -15.11 8.10 -9.68
C LEU A 136 -14.41 6.95 -8.96
N LEU A 137 -13.51 6.24 -9.66
CA LEU A 137 -12.69 5.19 -9.06
C LEU A 137 -11.74 5.77 -8.00
N GLY A 138 -11.17 6.96 -8.28
CA GLY A 138 -10.35 7.69 -7.33
C GLY A 138 -11.09 7.96 -6.02
N ILE A 139 -12.33 8.41 -6.07
CA ILE A 139 -13.18 8.65 -4.88
C ILE A 139 -13.29 7.38 -4.03
N GLY A 140 -13.70 6.27 -4.62
CA GLY A 140 -13.87 5.01 -3.89
C GLY A 140 -12.56 4.49 -3.30
N ILE A 141 -11.49 4.48 -4.12
CA ILE A 141 -10.17 3.99 -3.69
C ILE A 141 -9.58 4.91 -2.62
N GLY A 142 -9.70 6.23 -2.81
CA GLY A 142 -9.20 7.22 -1.84
C GLY A 142 -9.87 7.08 -0.48
N PHE A 143 -11.20 6.97 -0.46
CA PHE A 143 -11.97 6.78 0.76
C PHE A 143 -11.53 5.50 1.52
N LEU A 144 -11.47 4.36 0.82
CA LEU A 144 -10.98 3.11 1.41
C LEU A 144 -9.52 3.20 1.86
N SER A 145 -8.68 3.87 1.09
CA SER A 145 -7.28 4.09 1.41
C SER A 145 -7.10 4.89 2.70
N GLY A 146 -7.81 6.01 2.83
CA GLY A 146 -7.81 6.84 4.02
C GLY A 146 -8.35 6.09 5.24
N LEU A 147 -9.45 5.35 5.06
CA LEU A 147 -10.11 4.59 6.11
C LEU A 147 -9.25 3.45 6.66
N THR A 148 -8.53 2.73 5.78
CA THR A 148 -7.73 1.55 6.15
C THR A 148 -6.26 1.85 6.43
N GLY A 149 -5.72 2.93 5.85
CA GLY A 149 -4.29 3.25 5.93
C GLY A 149 -3.41 2.54 4.89
N THR A 150 -4.02 1.90 3.87
CA THR A 150 -3.27 1.11 2.86
C THR A 150 -2.61 1.93 1.76
N GLY A 151 -2.91 3.23 1.64
CA GLY A 151 -2.35 4.09 0.59
C GLY A 151 -2.98 3.92 -0.80
N GLY A 152 -3.87 2.94 -0.98
CA GLY A 152 -4.71 2.76 -2.18
C GLY A 152 -4.05 2.14 -3.41
N GLY A 153 -2.72 2.06 -3.49
CA GLY A 153 -2.02 1.52 -4.67
C GLY A 153 -2.36 0.07 -4.99
N ILE A 154 -2.68 -0.70 -3.95
CA ILE A 154 -3.10 -2.11 -4.09
C ILE A 154 -4.41 -2.27 -4.86
N PHE A 155 -5.28 -1.26 -4.81
CA PHE A 155 -6.53 -1.21 -5.56
C PHE A 155 -6.33 -0.59 -6.95
N LEU A 156 -5.54 0.50 -7.04
CA LEU A 156 -5.35 1.24 -8.29
C LEU A 156 -4.63 0.41 -9.36
N SER A 157 -3.53 -0.24 -8.98
CA SER A 157 -2.68 -0.96 -9.94
C SER A 157 -3.43 -2.02 -10.75
N PRO A 158 -4.31 -2.88 -10.14
CA PRO A 158 -5.09 -3.83 -10.94
C PRO A 158 -6.05 -3.17 -11.89
N VAL A 159 -6.70 -2.10 -11.47
CA VAL A 159 -7.66 -1.38 -12.31
C VAL A 159 -6.97 -0.85 -13.57
N ILE A 160 -5.83 -0.18 -13.39
CA ILE A 160 -5.05 0.37 -14.52
C ILE A 160 -4.59 -0.73 -15.46
N ILE A 161 -4.07 -1.85 -14.92
CA ILE A 161 -3.56 -2.95 -15.74
C ILE A 161 -4.71 -3.70 -16.42
N PHE A 162 -5.80 -4.01 -15.68
CA PHE A 162 -6.94 -4.76 -16.22
C PHE A 162 -7.64 -4.01 -17.36
N LEU A 163 -7.73 -2.69 -17.23
CA LEU A 163 -8.35 -1.82 -18.24
C LEU A 163 -7.35 -1.38 -19.31
N ALA A 164 -6.10 -1.89 -19.30
CA ALA A 164 -5.06 -1.54 -20.25
C ALA A 164 -4.78 -0.02 -20.36
N TRP A 165 -4.86 0.70 -19.25
CA TRP A 165 -4.57 2.15 -19.21
C TRP A 165 -3.09 2.48 -19.08
N SER A 166 -2.26 1.49 -18.71
CA SER A 166 -0.81 1.61 -18.68
C SER A 166 -0.14 0.23 -18.63
N ASP A 167 1.14 0.19 -19.02
CA ASP A 167 2.00 -0.97 -18.82
C ASP A 167 2.38 -1.18 -17.35
N LEU A 168 2.94 -2.35 -17.01
CA LEU A 168 3.24 -2.73 -15.64
C LEU A 168 4.24 -1.77 -14.94
N ARG A 169 5.28 -1.33 -15.64
CA ARG A 169 6.32 -0.47 -15.06
C ARG A 169 5.80 0.95 -14.82
N THR A 170 5.12 1.50 -15.81
CA THR A 170 4.48 2.82 -15.70
C THR A 170 3.36 2.81 -14.66
N THR A 171 2.59 1.72 -14.56
CA THR A 171 1.60 1.55 -13.48
C THR A 171 2.23 1.61 -12.10
N SER A 172 3.43 1.06 -11.92
CA SER A 172 4.15 1.16 -10.63
C SER A 172 4.52 2.61 -10.28
N GLY A 173 4.94 3.40 -11.27
CA GLY A 173 5.22 4.84 -11.07
C GLY A 173 3.96 5.65 -10.76
N ILE A 174 2.86 5.38 -11.46
CA ILE A 174 1.56 6.00 -11.20
C ILE A 174 1.07 5.64 -9.79
N ALA A 175 1.16 4.37 -9.42
CA ALA A 175 0.75 3.89 -8.09
C ALA A 175 1.58 4.51 -6.96
N ALA A 176 2.89 4.70 -7.16
CA ALA A 176 3.75 5.32 -6.15
C ALA A 176 3.30 6.76 -5.83
N VAL A 177 3.05 7.59 -6.84
CA VAL A 177 2.55 8.96 -6.67
C VAL A 177 1.14 8.98 -6.06
N PHE A 178 0.28 8.06 -6.49
CA PHE A 178 -1.06 7.91 -5.95
C PHE A 178 -1.04 7.51 -4.46
N ILE A 179 -0.19 6.54 -4.09
CA ILE A 179 0.01 6.14 -2.69
C ILE A 179 0.51 7.32 -1.86
N LEU A 180 1.47 8.08 -2.38
CA LEU A 180 2.03 9.25 -1.69
C LEU A 180 0.94 10.27 -1.39
N GLY A 181 0.16 10.69 -2.40
CA GLY A 181 -0.91 11.67 -2.24
C GLY A 181 -1.98 11.20 -1.24
N ASN A 182 -2.44 9.97 -1.37
CA ASN A 182 -3.45 9.40 -0.46
C ASN A 182 -2.93 9.18 0.96
N SER A 183 -1.65 8.80 1.11
CA SER A 183 -1.08 8.60 2.45
C SER A 183 -0.89 9.92 3.18
N ILE A 184 -0.47 10.98 2.48
CA ILE A 184 -0.41 12.34 3.06
C ILE A 184 -1.82 12.80 3.44
N ALA A 185 -2.78 12.71 2.53
CA ALA A 185 -4.15 13.14 2.78
C ALA A 185 -4.81 12.35 3.93
N GLY A 186 -4.66 11.03 3.92
CA GLY A 186 -5.19 10.16 4.96
C GLY A 186 -4.56 10.42 6.33
N LEU A 187 -3.25 10.70 6.39
CA LEU A 187 -2.57 11.05 7.63
C LEU A 187 -3.00 12.44 8.13
N LEU A 188 -3.16 13.42 7.23
CA LEU A 188 -3.68 14.74 7.59
C LEU A 188 -5.11 14.66 8.11
N GLY A 189 -5.98 13.84 7.51
CA GLY A 189 -7.31 13.57 8.03
C GLY A 189 -7.28 12.90 9.41
N ASN A 190 -6.23 12.16 9.72
CA ASN A 190 -6.05 11.43 10.97
C ASN A 190 -5.13 12.14 11.98
N LEU A 191 -4.97 13.45 11.89
CA LEU A 191 -4.05 14.23 12.74
C LEU A 191 -4.29 14.01 14.25
N ALA A 192 -5.54 13.79 14.67
CA ALA A 192 -5.85 13.49 16.06
C ALA A 192 -5.19 12.17 16.55
N MET A 193 -4.95 11.22 15.63
CA MET A 193 -4.32 9.92 15.91
C MET A 193 -2.79 9.92 15.74
N VAL A 194 -2.20 10.98 15.20
CA VAL A 194 -0.71 11.08 15.06
C VAL A 194 -0.01 11.02 16.43
N ARG A 195 -0.72 11.40 17.49
CA ARG A 195 -0.23 11.28 18.87
C ARG A 195 -0.05 9.83 19.34
N SER A 196 -0.62 8.85 18.63
CA SER A 196 -0.51 7.42 18.93
C SER A 196 0.59 6.71 18.11
N LEU A 197 1.49 7.46 17.48
CA LEU A 197 2.66 6.87 16.82
C LEU A 197 3.55 6.17 17.86
N PRO A 198 4.01 4.94 17.58
CA PRO A 198 4.83 4.19 18.52
C PRO A 198 6.22 4.84 18.65
N PRO A 199 6.83 4.80 19.85
CA PRO A 199 8.18 5.33 20.05
C PRO A 199 9.23 4.58 19.21
N GLU A 200 8.94 3.35 18.77
CA GLU A 200 9.78 2.52 17.91
C GLU A 200 9.68 2.91 16.41
N LEU A 201 8.84 3.89 16.06
CA LEU A 201 8.67 4.34 14.67
C LEU A 201 10.00 4.64 13.95
N PRO A 202 11.01 5.29 14.54
CA PRO A 202 12.29 5.51 13.87
C PRO A 202 12.98 4.20 13.45
N MET A 203 12.89 3.15 14.25
CA MET A 203 13.41 1.82 13.92
C MET A 203 12.65 1.22 12.73
N TYR A 204 11.32 1.33 12.71
CA TYR A 204 10.51 0.85 11.58
C TYR A 204 10.81 1.63 10.29
N ILE A 205 11.03 2.95 10.38
CA ILE A 205 11.44 3.78 9.24
C ILE A 205 12.75 3.27 8.65
N VAL A 206 13.77 3.06 9.47
CA VAL A 206 15.06 2.53 9.01
C VAL A 206 14.88 1.16 8.36
N ALA A 207 14.12 0.27 8.99
CA ALA A 207 13.86 -1.07 8.48
C ALA A 207 13.19 -1.03 7.09
N VAL A 208 12.10 -0.25 6.92
CA VAL A 208 11.38 -0.21 5.63
C VAL A 208 12.18 0.52 4.55
N MET A 209 12.95 1.55 4.89
CA MET A 209 13.80 2.25 3.92
C MET A 209 14.93 1.35 3.42
N LEU A 210 15.61 0.64 4.30
CA LEU A 210 16.61 -0.36 3.92
C LEU A 210 15.98 -1.50 3.09
N GLY A 211 14.82 -1.99 3.49
CA GLY A 211 14.06 -2.98 2.73
C GLY A 211 13.71 -2.48 1.33
N ALA A 212 13.23 -1.25 1.21
CA ALA A 212 12.88 -0.66 -0.08
C ALA A 212 14.12 -0.49 -0.99
N LEU A 213 15.25 -0.09 -0.43
CA LEU A 213 16.52 0.01 -1.16
C LEU A 213 16.96 -1.36 -1.69
N VAL A 214 16.98 -2.38 -0.83
CA VAL A 214 17.33 -3.76 -1.20
C VAL A 214 16.34 -4.31 -2.24
N GLY A 215 15.04 -4.16 -2.02
CA GLY A 215 14.02 -4.65 -2.92
C GLY A 215 14.12 -4.05 -4.32
N THR A 216 14.38 -2.74 -4.40
CA THR A 216 14.54 -2.06 -5.70
C THR A 216 15.88 -2.39 -6.38
N ALA A 217 16.95 -2.68 -5.63
CA ALA A 217 18.25 -3.03 -6.18
C ALA A 217 18.31 -4.48 -6.70
N PHE A 218 17.67 -5.40 -5.99
CA PHE A 218 17.75 -6.83 -6.26
C PHE A 218 16.46 -7.44 -6.81
N GLY A 219 15.38 -6.67 -6.93
CA GLY A 219 14.06 -7.15 -7.34
C GLY A 219 14.03 -7.87 -8.69
N THR A 220 14.96 -7.53 -9.60
CA THR A 220 15.07 -8.20 -10.90
C THR A 220 15.64 -9.62 -10.83
N LYS A 221 16.26 -10.00 -9.70
CA LYS A 221 16.88 -11.32 -9.51
C LYS A 221 15.92 -12.37 -8.93
N PHE A 222 14.81 -11.93 -8.33
CA PHE A 222 13.82 -12.83 -7.75
C PHE A 222 12.68 -13.10 -8.72
N SER A 223 12.19 -14.33 -8.74
CA SER A 223 10.97 -14.64 -9.49
C SER A 223 9.78 -13.92 -8.87
N VAL A 224 9.21 -12.97 -9.61
CA VAL A 224 8.07 -12.15 -9.18
C VAL A 224 6.89 -13.00 -8.70
N ILE A 225 6.73 -14.20 -9.24
CA ILE A 225 5.63 -15.13 -8.90
C ILE A 225 5.72 -15.62 -7.46
N TYR A 226 6.92 -16.07 -7.02
CA TYR A 226 7.11 -16.56 -5.65
C TYR A 226 6.96 -15.44 -4.61
N VAL A 227 7.52 -14.26 -4.93
CA VAL A 227 7.38 -13.07 -4.08
C VAL A 227 5.90 -12.70 -3.88
N ARG A 228 5.12 -12.64 -4.97
CA ARG A 228 3.68 -12.33 -4.90
C ARG A 228 2.90 -13.37 -4.13
N ARG A 229 3.17 -14.67 -4.33
CA ARG A 229 2.50 -15.75 -3.60
C ARG A 229 2.80 -15.70 -2.10
N ALA A 230 4.06 -15.51 -1.71
CA ALA A 230 4.45 -15.38 -0.31
C ALA A 230 3.73 -14.19 0.36
N LEU A 231 3.72 -13.02 -0.29
CA LEU A 231 2.96 -11.86 0.19
C LEU A 231 1.46 -12.14 0.27
N GLY A 232 0.89 -12.82 -0.73
CA GLY A 232 -0.52 -13.21 -0.74
C GLY A 232 -0.89 -14.06 0.46
N VAL A 233 -0.08 -15.06 0.80
CA VAL A 233 -0.28 -15.91 2.00
C VAL A 233 -0.27 -15.07 3.26
N VAL A 234 0.73 -14.21 3.45
CA VAL A 234 0.85 -13.34 4.64
C VAL A 234 -0.37 -12.43 4.78
N LEU A 235 -0.82 -11.81 3.68
CA LEU A 235 -1.99 -10.94 3.69
C LEU A 235 -3.28 -11.69 4.06
N ILE A 236 -3.48 -12.89 3.53
CA ILE A 236 -4.65 -13.71 3.84
C ILE A 236 -4.64 -14.13 5.31
N ILE A 237 -3.52 -14.63 5.82
CA ILE A 237 -3.38 -15.04 7.23
C ILE A 237 -3.66 -13.84 8.16
N ALA A 238 -3.04 -12.68 7.90
CA ALA A 238 -3.26 -11.48 8.68
C ALA A 238 -4.72 -10.99 8.61
N GLY A 239 -5.34 -11.07 7.43
CA GLY A 239 -6.73 -10.71 7.23
C GLY A 239 -7.69 -11.61 7.99
N LEU A 240 -7.47 -12.92 7.98
CA LEU A 240 -8.26 -13.90 8.76
C LEU A 240 -8.14 -13.65 10.27
N LYS A 241 -6.93 -13.34 10.74
CA LYS A 241 -6.71 -12.97 12.15
C LYS A 241 -7.49 -11.71 12.52
N LEU A 242 -7.50 -10.69 11.68
CA LEU A 242 -8.23 -9.45 11.97
C LEU A 242 -9.75 -9.63 12.01
N ILE A 243 -10.29 -10.55 11.21
CA ILE A 243 -11.74 -10.86 11.23
C ILE A 243 -12.11 -11.77 12.41
N GLY A 244 -11.14 -12.31 13.11
CA GLY A 244 -11.37 -13.15 14.29
C GLY A 244 -11.67 -14.62 13.96
N VAL A 245 -11.12 -15.15 12.89
CA VAL A 245 -11.25 -16.57 12.53
C VAL A 245 -10.36 -17.46 13.42
N TYR A 246 -9.30 -16.89 14.02
CA TYR A 246 -8.42 -17.54 15.01
C TYR A 246 -7.73 -16.53 15.92
#